data_58572975b26c072c1515c790a13e676e
#
_entry.id   58572975b26c072c1515c790a13e676e
#
_cell.length_a   1.000
_cell.length_b   1.000
_cell.length_c   1.000
_cell.angle_alpha   90.00
_cell.angle_beta   90.00
_cell.angle_gamma   90.00
#
_symmetry.space_group_name_H-M   'P 1'
#
loop_
_entity.id
_entity.type
_entity.pdbx_description
1 polymer ?
#
loop_
_entity_poly.entity_id
_entity_poly.type
_entity_poly.pdbx_seq_one_letter_code
_entity_poly.pdbx_strand_id
1 'polypeptide(L)'
;RKLQPRLFSVASSPTKDAQRVGFTIETVRYERKGKSLEGVATCWLADRVHVGDSFPLRLVKNDDFQFPQDGMPVIMVGPGTGIAPFRAFLEEAETCQAPNDTWLFFGHQHEAYDFLYETEIKRWLENGTLDRADFAWSRDQEQKVYVQDKIEQSAEKLWAWLERGARIYVCGDAEGMAPGVASAFKAVATKQGGIHDADAWLQQLVDSGRYKTDVY
;
A
#
# COMPACT_ATOMS: atom_id res chain seq x y z
N ARG A 1 -23.83 14.85 -18.38
CA ARG A 1 -23.74 14.04 -17.14
C ARG A 1 -22.62 14.62 -16.30
N LYS A 2 -22.83 14.88 -15.00
CA LYS A 2 -21.77 15.36 -14.11
C LYS A 2 -20.68 14.28 -13.98
N LEU A 3 -19.42 14.70 -13.99
CA LEU A 3 -18.29 13.80 -13.71
C LEU A 3 -18.39 13.30 -12.25
N GLN A 4 -18.14 12.01 -12.08
CA GLN A 4 -18.05 11.44 -10.73
C GLN A 4 -16.71 11.86 -10.11
N PRO A 5 -16.65 12.17 -8.82
CA PRO A 5 -15.39 12.42 -8.14
C PRO A 5 -14.49 11.18 -8.20
N ARG A 6 -13.18 11.40 -8.18
CA ARG A 6 -12.17 10.34 -8.06
C ARG A 6 -11.57 10.42 -6.68
N LEU A 7 -11.42 9.26 -6.05
CA LEU A 7 -10.75 9.13 -4.75
C LEU A 7 -9.28 8.77 -5.01
N PHE A 8 -8.41 9.39 -4.23
CA PHE A 8 -6.98 9.10 -4.20
C PHE A 8 -6.57 9.00 -2.73
N SER A 9 -5.84 7.95 -2.39
CA SER A 9 -5.30 7.81 -1.04
C SER A 9 -4.25 8.88 -0.78
N VAL A 10 -4.30 9.46 0.43
CA VAL A 10 -3.35 10.50 0.84
C VAL A 10 -1.98 9.87 1.10
N ALA A 11 -0.92 10.49 0.56
CA ALA A 11 0.46 10.02 0.65
C ALA A 11 1.33 10.86 1.61
N SER A 12 0.73 11.67 2.47
CA SER A 12 1.46 12.48 3.45
C SER A 12 0.76 12.49 4.81
N SER A 13 1.53 12.56 5.89
CA SER A 13 0.99 12.70 7.23
C SER A 13 0.76 14.16 7.60
N PRO A 14 -0.43 14.54 8.10
CA PRO A 14 -0.67 15.88 8.61
C PRO A 14 0.12 16.17 9.90
N THR A 15 0.58 15.16 10.60
CA THR A 15 1.46 15.30 11.78
C THR A 15 2.83 15.82 11.38
N LYS A 16 3.32 15.46 10.19
CA LYS A 16 4.57 15.98 9.66
C LYS A 16 4.43 17.39 9.10
N ASP A 17 3.38 17.62 8.30
CA ASP A 17 3.07 18.94 7.74
C ASP A 17 1.55 19.09 7.51
N ALA A 18 0.89 19.80 8.41
CA ALA A 18 -0.54 20.03 8.37
C ALA A 18 -1.01 20.94 7.22
N GLN A 19 -0.09 21.63 6.53
CA GLN A 19 -0.41 22.56 5.43
C GLN A 19 -0.26 21.91 4.05
N ARG A 20 0.18 20.66 3.98
CA ARG A 20 0.42 19.94 2.73
C ARG A 20 -0.34 18.62 2.69
N VAL A 21 -0.87 18.32 1.52
CA VAL A 21 -1.47 17.01 1.22
C VAL A 21 -0.79 16.46 -0.02
N GLY A 22 -0.13 15.32 0.13
CA GLY A 22 0.52 14.60 -0.96
C GLY A 22 -0.37 13.50 -1.52
N PHE A 23 -0.24 13.23 -2.82
CA PHE A 23 -0.90 12.13 -3.50
C PHE A 23 0.07 11.38 -4.39
N THR A 24 -0.12 10.07 -4.54
CA THR A 24 0.56 9.25 -5.55
C THR A 24 -0.45 8.90 -6.62
N ILE A 25 -0.27 9.47 -7.82
CA ILE A 25 -1.27 9.35 -8.88
C ILE A 25 -0.59 8.85 -10.15
N GLU A 26 -1.04 7.70 -10.65
CA GLU A 26 -0.63 7.19 -11.95
C GLU A 26 -1.47 7.85 -13.06
N THR A 27 -0.79 8.32 -14.11
CA THR A 27 -1.46 8.91 -15.27
C THR A 27 -2.02 7.80 -16.17
N VAL A 28 -3.33 7.70 -16.24
CA VAL A 28 -4.02 6.64 -16.99
C VAL A 28 -4.12 7.02 -18.47
N ARG A 29 -3.36 6.33 -19.32
CA ARG A 29 -3.45 6.41 -20.79
C ARG A 29 -3.43 4.99 -21.36
N TYR A 30 -4.39 4.65 -22.20
CA TYR A 30 -4.46 3.33 -22.81
C TYR A 30 -5.16 3.35 -24.18
N GLU A 31 -4.91 2.33 -24.97
CA GLU A 31 -5.61 2.14 -26.24
C GLU A 31 -6.71 1.07 -26.11
N ARG A 32 -7.88 1.37 -26.64
CA ARG A 32 -8.99 0.41 -26.70
C ARG A 32 -9.68 0.52 -28.05
N LYS A 33 -9.70 -0.59 -28.80
CA LYS A 33 -10.33 -0.68 -30.14
C LYS A 33 -9.81 0.39 -31.11
N GLY A 34 -8.49 0.62 -31.12
CA GLY A 34 -7.83 1.63 -31.98
C GLY A 34 -8.10 3.10 -31.58
N LYS A 35 -8.62 3.34 -30.38
CA LYS A 35 -8.82 4.69 -29.84
C LYS A 35 -7.94 4.88 -28.62
N SER A 36 -7.19 5.97 -28.60
CA SER A 36 -6.48 6.44 -27.42
C SER A 36 -7.50 6.99 -26.42
N LEU A 37 -7.42 6.52 -25.18
CA LEU A 37 -8.28 6.92 -24.08
C LEU A 37 -7.43 7.42 -22.92
N GLU A 38 -7.93 8.46 -22.25
CA GLU A 38 -7.24 9.15 -21.16
C GLU A 38 -8.10 9.24 -19.91
N GLY A 39 -7.47 9.03 -18.76
CA GLY A 39 -8.11 9.23 -17.47
C GLY A 39 -8.45 10.71 -17.26
N VAL A 40 -9.73 11.02 -17.09
CA VAL A 40 -10.20 12.41 -17.03
C VAL A 40 -9.53 13.21 -15.91
N ALA A 41 -9.41 12.64 -14.71
CA ALA A 41 -8.79 13.35 -13.59
C ALA A 41 -7.25 13.27 -13.65
N THR A 42 -6.69 12.09 -13.91
CA THR A 42 -5.26 11.86 -13.85
C THR A 42 -4.50 12.59 -14.96
N CYS A 43 -5.03 12.58 -16.21
CA CYS A 43 -4.43 13.34 -17.31
C CYS A 43 -4.66 14.85 -17.15
N TRP A 44 -5.81 15.27 -16.59
CA TRP A 44 -6.00 16.71 -16.29
C TRP A 44 -4.99 17.21 -15.26
N LEU A 45 -4.74 16.43 -14.20
CA LEU A 45 -3.72 16.77 -13.20
C LEU A 45 -2.32 16.79 -13.79
N ALA A 46 -1.97 15.81 -14.65
CA ALA A 46 -0.64 15.70 -15.22
C ALA A 46 -0.34 16.78 -16.30
N ASP A 47 -1.33 17.13 -17.12
CA ASP A 47 -1.09 17.90 -18.34
C ASP A 47 -1.53 19.37 -18.24
N ARG A 48 -2.39 19.70 -17.27
CA ARG A 48 -3.03 21.03 -17.22
C ARG A 48 -2.90 21.76 -15.89
N VAL A 49 -2.48 21.06 -14.82
CA VAL A 49 -2.25 21.69 -13.52
C VAL A 49 -0.77 22.02 -13.37
N HIS A 50 -0.48 23.25 -13.02
CA HIS A 50 0.88 23.76 -12.85
C HIS A 50 1.09 24.22 -11.40
N VAL A 51 2.35 24.34 -11.01
CA VAL A 51 2.70 24.90 -9.71
C VAL A 51 2.15 26.33 -9.59
N GLY A 52 1.38 26.59 -8.55
CA GLY A 52 0.68 27.84 -8.30
C GLY A 52 -0.80 27.84 -8.68
N ASP A 53 -1.27 26.82 -9.39
CA ASP A 53 -2.70 26.67 -9.68
C ASP A 53 -3.48 26.26 -8.44
N SER A 54 -4.76 26.64 -8.41
CA SER A 54 -5.68 26.26 -7.35
C SER A 54 -6.88 25.52 -7.90
N PHE A 55 -7.24 24.42 -7.27
CA PHE A 55 -8.45 23.66 -7.58
C PHE A 55 -9.10 23.11 -6.32
N PRO A 56 -10.44 22.92 -6.31
CA PRO A 56 -11.12 22.37 -5.16
C PRO A 56 -10.87 20.87 -5.02
N LEU A 57 -10.58 20.42 -3.80
CA LEU A 57 -10.58 19.03 -3.43
C LEU A 57 -11.39 18.84 -2.14
N ARG A 58 -11.83 17.60 -1.92
CA ARG A 58 -12.53 17.22 -0.70
C ARG A 58 -11.77 16.12 -0.01
N LEU A 59 -11.38 16.34 1.24
CA LEU A 59 -10.86 15.29 2.10
C LEU A 59 -12.02 14.43 2.61
N VAL A 60 -11.85 13.12 2.46
CA VAL A 60 -12.78 12.12 3.01
C VAL A 60 -11.98 11.33 4.05
N LYS A 61 -12.46 11.38 5.29
CA LYS A 61 -11.81 10.65 6.39
C LYS A 61 -12.10 9.16 6.26
N ASN A 62 -11.06 8.35 6.46
CA ASN A 62 -11.16 6.91 6.58
C ASN A 62 -10.63 6.50 7.96
N ASP A 63 -11.53 6.39 8.92
CA ASP A 63 -11.18 6.07 10.31
C ASP A 63 -10.68 4.63 10.48
N ASP A 64 -11.02 3.75 9.56
CA ASP A 64 -10.62 2.36 9.60
C ASP A 64 -9.21 2.12 9.04
N PHE A 65 -8.68 3.03 8.22
CA PHE A 65 -7.38 2.88 7.57
C PHE A 65 -6.41 3.97 8.04
N GLN A 66 -5.98 3.87 9.30
CA GLN A 66 -5.04 4.79 9.93
C GLN A 66 -3.88 4.02 10.55
N PHE A 67 -2.71 4.68 10.64
CA PHE A 67 -1.55 4.11 11.31
C PHE A 67 -1.84 3.95 12.82
N PRO A 68 -1.68 2.73 13.38
CA PRO A 68 -1.88 2.52 14.80
C PRO A 68 -0.66 3.01 15.60
N GLN A 69 -0.91 3.47 16.83
CA GLN A 69 0.16 3.93 17.75
C GLN A 69 0.16 3.11 19.04
N ASP A 70 -0.15 1.83 18.95
CA ASP A 70 -0.34 0.94 20.11
C ASP A 70 0.80 -0.07 20.30
N GLY A 71 1.89 0.06 19.53
CA GLY A 71 3.06 -0.80 19.61
C GLY A 71 2.90 -2.19 18.96
N MET A 72 1.74 -2.48 18.37
CA MET A 72 1.54 -3.75 17.65
C MET A 72 2.24 -3.69 16.28
N PRO A 73 2.82 -4.81 15.80
CA PRO A 73 3.46 -4.83 14.50
C PRO A 73 2.51 -4.47 13.35
N VAL A 74 3.01 -3.77 12.33
CA VAL A 74 2.24 -3.31 11.18
C VAL A 74 2.83 -3.87 9.89
N ILE A 75 2.04 -4.64 9.16
CA ILE A 75 2.37 -5.18 7.83
C ILE A 75 1.63 -4.36 6.79
N MET A 76 2.35 -3.76 5.86
CA MET A 76 1.85 -2.88 4.80
C MET A 76 2.06 -3.54 3.45
N VAL A 77 1.02 -3.73 2.67
CA VAL A 77 1.09 -4.31 1.32
C VAL A 77 0.51 -3.32 0.32
N GLY A 78 1.38 -2.70 -0.49
CA GLY A 78 0.99 -1.61 -1.39
C GLY A 78 1.81 -1.50 -2.66
N PRO A 79 1.57 -2.35 -3.66
CA PRO A 79 2.22 -2.23 -4.95
C PRO A 79 1.70 -1.02 -5.76
N GLY A 80 2.56 -0.47 -6.62
CA GLY A 80 2.23 0.69 -7.44
C GLY A 80 1.80 1.89 -6.62
N THR A 81 0.71 2.54 -7.01
CA THR A 81 0.13 3.67 -6.27
C THR A 81 -0.45 3.31 -4.90
N GLY A 82 -0.63 2.01 -4.61
CA GLY A 82 -0.99 1.51 -3.29
C GLY A 82 0.01 1.82 -2.18
N ILE A 83 1.21 2.28 -2.52
CA ILE A 83 2.21 2.81 -1.57
C ILE A 83 1.75 4.09 -0.87
N ALA A 84 0.80 4.84 -1.46
CA ALA A 84 0.42 6.17 -1.00
C ALA A 84 0.11 6.24 0.51
N PRO A 85 -0.86 5.49 1.07
CA PRO A 85 -1.16 5.56 2.49
C PRO A 85 0.01 5.07 3.37
N PHE A 86 0.84 4.17 2.88
CA PHE A 86 1.97 3.64 3.64
C PHE A 86 3.13 4.63 3.74
N ARG A 87 3.29 5.49 2.72
CA ARG A 87 4.18 6.63 2.84
C ARG A 87 3.71 7.57 3.95
N ALA A 88 2.41 7.87 4.02
CA ALA A 88 1.85 8.68 5.10
C ALA A 88 2.02 8.01 6.47
N PHE A 89 1.83 6.69 6.57
CA PHE A 89 2.05 5.91 7.79
C PHE A 89 3.50 6.01 8.28
N LEU A 90 4.48 5.86 7.39
CA LEU A 90 5.90 5.96 7.73
C LEU A 90 6.32 7.38 8.09
N GLU A 91 5.76 8.41 7.44
CA GLU A 91 5.94 9.80 7.87
C GLU A 91 5.39 10.04 9.28
N GLU A 92 4.26 9.47 9.61
CA GLU A 92 3.66 9.56 10.93
C GLU A 92 4.47 8.80 11.97
N ALA A 93 4.85 7.56 11.68
CA ALA A 93 5.70 6.74 12.55
C ALA A 93 7.02 7.45 12.89
N GLU A 94 7.67 8.03 11.89
CA GLU A 94 8.92 8.81 12.07
C GLU A 94 8.69 10.04 12.96
N THR A 95 7.62 10.79 12.70
CA THR A 95 7.34 12.05 13.41
C THR A 95 6.92 11.80 14.86
N CYS A 96 6.12 10.77 15.10
CA CYS A 96 5.65 10.41 16.44
C CYS A 96 6.60 9.50 17.20
N GLN A 97 7.70 9.04 16.58
CA GLN A 97 8.59 8.01 17.14
C GLN A 97 7.79 6.80 17.63
N ALA A 98 6.89 6.33 16.76
CA ALA A 98 5.96 5.26 17.11
C ALA A 98 6.70 3.96 17.44
N PRO A 99 6.27 3.22 18.48
CA PRO A 99 6.94 2.00 18.93
C PRO A 99 6.58 0.75 18.12
N ASN A 100 5.88 0.92 17.00
CA ASN A 100 5.42 -0.19 16.17
C ASN A 100 6.54 -0.72 15.28
N ASP A 101 6.78 -2.03 15.28
CA ASP A 101 7.56 -2.67 14.23
C ASP A 101 6.79 -2.57 12.89
N THR A 102 7.47 -2.24 11.80
CA THR A 102 6.85 -1.98 10.50
C THR A 102 7.47 -2.83 9.39
N TRP A 103 6.63 -3.41 8.54
CA TRP A 103 7.06 -4.23 7.41
C TRP A 103 6.29 -3.86 6.14
N LEU A 104 7.03 -3.44 5.11
CA LEU A 104 6.47 -3.04 3.83
C LEU A 104 6.70 -4.12 2.76
N PHE A 105 5.63 -4.52 2.08
CA PHE A 105 5.67 -5.22 0.79
C PHE A 105 5.31 -4.24 -0.31
N PHE A 106 6.29 -3.85 -1.11
CA PHE A 106 6.11 -2.96 -2.25
C PHE A 106 6.45 -3.68 -3.55
N GLY A 107 5.77 -3.34 -4.63
CA GLY A 107 6.06 -3.90 -5.94
C GLY A 107 5.63 -2.98 -7.08
N HIS A 108 6.34 -3.10 -8.21
CA HIS A 108 6.00 -2.42 -9.46
C HIS A 108 6.55 -3.21 -10.65
N GLN A 109 6.67 -2.59 -11.82
CA GLN A 109 7.17 -3.27 -13.02
C GLN A 109 8.69 -3.40 -12.99
N HIS A 110 9.42 -2.29 -12.86
CA HIS A 110 10.89 -2.23 -12.91
C HIS A 110 11.46 -1.45 -11.73
N GLU A 111 12.52 -1.97 -11.10
CA GLU A 111 13.22 -1.28 -10.03
C GLU A 111 13.78 0.07 -10.49
N ALA A 112 14.47 0.07 -11.64
CA ALA A 112 15.19 1.24 -12.13
C ALA A 112 14.31 2.46 -12.46
N TYR A 113 13.01 2.26 -12.69
CA TYR A 113 12.11 3.34 -13.17
C TYR A 113 10.90 3.56 -12.27
N ASP A 114 10.49 2.52 -11.56
CA ASP A 114 9.19 2.46 -10.90
C ASP A 114 9.31 2.36 -9.37
N PHE A 115 10.51 2.50 -8.82
CA PHE A 115 10.70 2.49 -7.37
C PHE A 115 10.24 3.81 -6.76
N LEU A 116 8.94 3.93 -6.55
CA LEU A 116 8.34 5.10 -5.93
C LEU A 116 8.90 5.31 -4.52
N TYR A 117 9.30 6.55 -4.22
CA TYR A 117 9.83 6.94 -2.90
C TYR A 117 11.08 6.19 -2.44
N GLU A 118 11.90 5.69 -3.38
CA GLU A 118 13.12 4.91 -3.10
C GLU A 118 14.01 5.57 -2.03
N THR A 119 14.32 6.86 -2.19
CA THR A 119 15.18 7.59 -1.26
C THR A 119 14.59 7.65 0.15
N GLU A 120 13.28 7.86 0.27
CA GLU A 120 12.60 7.92 1.56
C GLU A 120 12.53 6.54 2.21
N ILE A 121 12.21 5.50 1.44
CA ILE A 121 12.14 4.11 1.93
C ILE A 121 13.50 3.65 2.42
N LYS A 122 14.58 3.90 1.66
CA LYS A 122 15.95 3.56 2.09
C LYS A 122 16.33 4.29 3.38
N ARG A 123 16.03 5.58 3.48
CA ARG A 123 16.27 6.35 4.69
C ARG A 123 15.49 5.80 5.90
N TRP A 124 14.25 5.40 5.74
CA TRP A 124 13.46 4.81 6.82
C TRP A 124 13.97 3.42 7.25
N LEU A 125 14.50 2.64 6.32
CA LEU A 125 15.21 1.39 6.65
C LEU A 125 16.51 1.66 7.43
N GLU A 126 17.25 2.70 7.05
CA GLU A 126 18.53 3.07 7.71
C GLU A 126 18.30 3.62 9.11
N ASN A 127 17.27 4.41 9.34
CA ASN A 127 16.98 5.04 10.63
C ASN A 127 16.04 4.23 11.54
N GLY A 128 15.59 3.06 11.10
CA GLY A 128 14.74 2.15 11.86
C GLY A 128 13.27 2.57 11.98
N THR A 129 12.79 3.52 11.17
CA THR A 129 11.36 3.83 11.06
C THR A 129 10.62 2.72 10.30
N LEU A 130 11.31 2.09 9.36
CA LEU A 130 10.86 0.89 8.65
C LEU A 130 11.83 -0.25 9.00
N ASP A 131 11.34 -1.28 9.69
CA ASP A 131 12.19 -2.40 10.12
C ASP A 131 12.50 -3.36 8.98
N ARG A 132 11.55 -3.50 8.05
CA ARG A 132 11.69 -4.43 6.94
C ARG A 132 10.92 -3.99 5.69
N ALA A 133 11.54 -4.22 4.52
CA ALA A 133 10.87 -4.12 3.24
C ALA A 133 11.21 -5.32 2.34
N ASP A 134 10.19 -5.82 1.64
CA ASP A 134 10.36 -6.82 0.57
C ASP A 134 9.82 -6.23 -0.74
N PHE A 135 10.64 -6.27 -1.79
CA PHE A 135 10.34 -5.67 -3.08
C PHE A 135 10.05 -6.72 -4.15
N ALA A 136 9.03 -6.47 -4.97
CA ALA A 136 8.61 -7.32 -6.06
C ALA A 136 8.65 -6.54 -7.39
N TRP A 137 9.58 -6.88 -8.25
CA TRP A 137 9.72 -6.28 -9.59
C TRP A 137 9.21 -7.26 -10.63
N SER A 138 8.04 -6.97 -11.19
CA SER A 138 7.34 -7.97 -12.02
C SER A 138 7.90 -8.15 -13.42
N ARG A 139 8.82 -7.27 -13.87
CA ARG A 139 9.40 -7.31 -15.23
C ARG A 139 10.92 -7.26 -15.28
N ASP A 140 11.61 -7.37 -14.15
CA ASP A 140 13.08 -7.36 -14.11
C ASP A 140 13.69 -8.75 -14.28
N GLN A 141 12.87 -9.78 -14.29
CA GLN A 141 13.25 -11.16 -14.54
C GLN A 141 12.23 -11.84 -15.46
N GLU A 142 12.60 -13.00 -16.02
CA GLU A 142 11.76 -13.76 -16.95
C GLU A 142 10.44 -14.21 -16.31
N GLN A 143 10.50 -14.74 -15.08
CA GLN A 143 9.32 -15.08 -14.31
C GLN A 143 8.81 -13.87 -13.52
N LYS A 144 7.56 -13.50 -13.72
CA LYS A 144 6.94 -12.39 -12.99
C LYS A 144 6.90 -12.67 -11.50
N VAL A 145 7.33 -11.69 -10.70
CA VAL A 145 7.29 -11.73 -9.23
C VAL A 145 6.40 -10.58 -8.75
N TYR A 146 5.42 -10.92 -7.93
CA TYR A 146 4.47 -9.98 -7.34
C TYR A 146 4.61 -9.95 -5.82
N VAL A 147 3.92 -9.03 -5.15
CA VAL A 147 3.97 -8.90 -3.69
C VAL A 147 3.48 -10.15 -2.97
N GLN A 148 2.50 -10.86 -3.50
CA GLN A 148 2.02 -12.13 -2.95
C GLN A 148 3.10 -13.22 -2.95
N ASP A 149 3.97 -13.25 -3.96
CA ASP A 149 5.09 -14.19 -3.98
C ASP A 149 6.10 -13.87 -2.87
N LYS A 150 6.32 -12.57 -2.59
CA LYS A 150 7.19 -12.11 -1.49
C LYS A 150 6.59 -12.43 -0.11
N ILE A 151 5.28 -12.34 0.03
CA ILE A 151 4.55 -12.76 1.23
C ILE A 151 4.79 -14.25 1.49
N GLU A 152 4.64 -15.11 0.48
CA GLU A 152 4.87 -16.55 0.63
C GLU A 152 6.35 -16.89 0.86
N GLN A 153 7.29 -16.19 0.22
CA GLN A 153 8.74 -16.35 0.45
C GLN A 153 9.14 -15.97 1.88
N SER A 154 8.42 -15.05 2.51
CA SER A 154 8.68 -14.58 3.88
C SER A 154 7.82 -15.28 4.94
N ALA A 155 7.14 -16.37 4.59
CA ALA A 155 6.07 -17.01 5.37
C ALA A 155 6.41 -17.25 6.85
N GLU A 156 7.59 -17.80 7.17
CA GLU A 156 8.01 -18.10 8.54
C GLU A 156 8.10 -16.83 9.40
N LYS A 157 8.79 -15.81 8.90
CA LYS A 157 8.94 -14.52 9.61
C LYS A 157 7.61 -13.79 9.71
N LEU A 158 6.81 -13.86 8.64
CA LEU A 158 5.50 -13.23 8.59
C LEU A 158 4.55 -13.85 9.62
N TRP A 159 4.59 -15.19 9.76
CA TRP A 159 3.80 -15.90 10.77
C TRP A 159 4.17 -15.46 12.19
N ALA A 160 5.45 -15.35 12.50
CA ALA A 160 5.91 -14.85 13.81
C ALA A 160 5.41 -13.43 14.11
N TRP A 161 5.29 -12.56 13.09
CA TRP A 161 4.67 -11.24 13.27
C TRP A 161 3.17 -11.34 13.53
N LEU A 162 2.48 -12.23 12.82
CA LEU A 162 1.04 -12.46 13.00
C LEU A 162 0.70 -12.99 14.39
N GLU A 163 1.55 -13.89 14.94
CA GLU A 163 1.43 -14.42 16.31
C GLU A 163 1.62 -13.32 17.38
N ARG A 164 2.46 -12.32 17.09
CA ARG A 164 2.64 -11.12 17.92
C ARG A 164 1.47 -10.13 17.81
N GLY A 165 0.43 -10.44 17.04
CA GLY A 165 -0.75 -9.62 16.90
C GLY A 165 -0.67 -8.60 15.76
N ALA A 166 0.23 -8.77 14.80
CA ALA A 166 0.40 -7.82 13.68
C ALA A 166 -0.92 -7.46 13.00
N ARG A 167 -1.04 -6.19 12.61
CA ARG A 167 -2.10 -5.69 11.75
C ARG A 167 -1.64 -5.65 10.31
N ILE A 168 -2.51 -6.04 9.40
CA ILE A 168 -2.27 -6.09 7.97
C ILE A 168 -3.07 -4.98 7.32
N TYR A 169 -2.40 -4.16 6.53
CA TYR A 169 -2.99 -3.11 5.70
C TYR A 169 -2.68 -3.39 4.24
N VAL A 170 -3.70 -3.42 3.40
CA VAL A 170 -3.57 -3.69 1.95
C VAL A 170 -4.18 -2.54 1.17
N CYS A 171 -3.38 -1.93 0.27
CA CYS A 171 -3.85 -0.85 -0.60
C CYS A 171 -3.43 -1.09 -2.05
N GLY A 172 -4.33 -0.83 -2.99
CA GLY A 172 -4.09 -0.92 -4.44
C GLY A 172 -5.22 -1.59 -5.21
N ASP A 173 -4.88 -2.33 -6.26
CA ASP A 173 -5.86 -2.93 -7.18
C ASP A 173 -6.78 -3.94 -6.50
N ALA A 174 -8.10 -3.70 -6.63
CA ALA A 174 -9.15 -4.51 -6.04
C ALA A 174 -9.38 -5.84 -6.78
N GLU A 175 -9.12 -5.90 -8.09
CA GLU A 175 -9.51 -7.04 -8.91
C GLU A 175 -8.49 -8.18 -8.91
N GLY A 176 -7.20 -7.86 -9.03
CA GLY A 176 -6.11 -8.85 -9.13
C GLY A 176 -5.25 -8.95 -7.87
N MET A 177 -4.75 -7.82 -7.40
CA MET A 177 -3.78 -7.76 -6.30
C MET A 177 -4.40 -8.16 -4.96
N ALA A 178 -5.53 -7.56 -4.56
CA ALA A 178 -6.10 -7.80 -3.25
C ALA A 178 -6.52 -9.26 -3.01
N PRO A 179 -7.18 -9.96 -3.97
CA PRO A 179 -7.45 -11.40 -3.84
C PRO A 179 -6.17 -12.25 -3.78
N GLY A 180 -5.13 -11.89 -4.56
CA GLY A 180 -3.84 -12.58 -4.54
C GLY A 180 -3.14 -12.47 -3.19
N VAL A 181 -3.13 -11.27 -2.60
CA VAL A 181 -2.58 -11.00 -1.26
C VAL A 181 -3.35 -11.78 -0.19
N ALA A 182 -4.68 -11.75 -0.23
CA ALA A 182 -5.52 -12.53 0.70
C ALA A 182 -5.22 -14.04 0.61
N SER A 183 -5.06 -14.57 -0.60
CA SER A 183 -4.68 -15.97 -0.84
C SER A 183 -3.30 -16.30 -0.29
N ALA A 184 -2.31 -15.42 -0.45
CA ALA A 184 -0.96 -15.60 0.10
C ALA A 184 -0.98 -15.63 1.63
N PHE A 185 -1.70 -14.73 2.30
CA PHE A 185 -1.85 -14.78 3.76
C PHE A 185 -2.53 -16.05 4.26
N LYS A 186 -3.55 -16.55 3.55
CA LYS A 186 -4.19 -17.85 3.84
C LYS A 186 -3.21 -19.01 3.69
N ALA A 187 -2.38 -19.01 2.64
CA ALA A 187 -1.34 -20.00 2.43
C ALA A 187 -0.30 -19.99 3.57
N VAL A 188 0.14 -18.79 4.01
CA VAL A 188 1.01 -18.63 5.17
C VAL A 188 0.38 -19.22 6.44
N ALA A 189 -0.88 -18.90 6.72
CA ALA A 189 -1.59 -19.40 7.90
C ALA A 189 -1.71 -20.93 7.90
N THR A 190 -2.01 -21.52 6.74
CA THR A 190 -2.08 -22.98 6.59
C THR A 190 -0.71 -23.61 6.78
N LYS A 191 0.32 -23.09 6.11
CA LYS A 191 1.66 -23.70 6.06
C LYS A 191 2.44 -23.53 7.36
N GLN A 192 2.38 -22.36 7.97
CA GLN A 192 3.17 -22.04 9.16
C GLN A 192 2.36 -22.18 10.46
N GLY A 193 1.09 -21.76 10.43
CA GLY A 193 0.20 -21.80 11.59
C GLY A 193 -0.59 -23.09 11.75
N GLY A 194 -0.55 -24.00 10.78
CA GLY A 194 -1.36 -25.22 10.82
C GLY A 194 -2.87 -24.95 10.77
N ILE A 195 -3.27 -23.78 10.28
CA ILE A 195 -4.69 -23.38 10.23
C ILE A 195 -5.42 -24.19 9.15
N HIS A 196 -6.39 -25.00 9.55
CA HIS A 196 -7.18 -25.83 8.62
C HIS A 196 -8.21 -25.03 7.85
N ASP A 197 -8.88 -24.07 8.50
CA ASP A 197 -9.85 -23.18 7.86
C ASP A 197 -9.26 -21.77 7.74
N ALA A 198 -8.48 -21.57 6.68
CA ALA A 198 -7.80 -20.31 6.44
C ALA A 198 -8.77 -19.19 6.02
N ASP A 199 -9.94 -19.52 5.50
CA ASP A 199 -10.98 -18.53 5.18
C ASP A 199 -11.60 -17.97 6.45
N ALA A 200 -11.99 -18.83 7.39
CA ALA A 200 -12.48 -18.41 8.70
C ALA A 200 -11.42 -17.64 9.50
N TRP A 201 -10.16 -18.05 9.42
CA TRP A 201 -9.05 -17.32 10.05
C TRP A 201 -8.89 -15.91 9.49
N LEU A 202 -8.89 -15.74 8.17
CA LEU A 202 -8.77 -14.42 7.56
C LEU A 202 -9.99 -13.56 7.90
N GLN A 203 -11.20 -14.13 7.92
CA GLN A 203 -12.40 -13.42 8.33
C GLN A 203 -12.32 -12.94 9.79
N GLN A 204 -11.76 -13.72 10.70
CA GLN A 204 -11.50 -13.30 12.08
C GLN A 204 -10.54 -12.10 12.15
N LEU A 205 -9.52 -12.05 11.29
CA LEU A 205 -8.64 -10.88 11.22
C LEU A 205 -9.39 -9.65 10.69
N VAL A 206 -10.29 -9.81 9.74
CA VAL A 206 -11.15 -8.72 9.25
C VAL A 206 -12.08 -8.24 10.36
N ASP A 207 -12.81 -9.13 11.02
CA ASP A 207 -13.78 -8.82 12.07
C ASP A 207 -13.13 -8.16 13.30
N SER A 208 -11.89 -8.55 13.60
CA SER A 208 -11.10 -7.95 14.69
C SER A 208 -10.37 -6.66 14.30
N GLY A 209 -10.51 -6.21 13.04
CA GLY A 209 -9.83 -5.01 12.54
C GLY A 209 -8.33 -5.17 12.36
N ARG A 210 -7.83 -6.41 12.32
CA ARG A 210 -6.42 -6.72 12.07
C ARG A 210 -6.06 -6.89 10.58
N TYR A 211 -7.05 -7.09 9.72
CA TYR A 211 -6.88 -7.08 8.26
C TYR A 211 -7.74 -5.98 7.67
N LYS A 212 -7.12 -4.96 7.09
CA LYS A 212 -7.78 -3.77 6.58
C LYS A 212 -7.40 -3.52 5.13
N THR A 213 -8.35 -3.08 4.33
CA THR A 213 -8.15 -2.83 2.90
C THR A 213 -8.61 -1.45 2.50
N ASP A 214 -7.84 -0.79 1.64
CA ASP A 214 -8.20 0.43 0.91
C ASP A 214 -7.91 0.18 -0.58
N VAL A 215 -8.84 -0.53 -1.24
CA VAL A 215 -8.65 -1.05 -2.61
C VAL A 215 -9.64 -0.41 -3.58
N TYR A 216 -9.23 -0.22 -4.86
CA TYR A 216 -9.96 0.54 -5.88
C TYR A 216 -9.83 -0.05 -7.27
#